data_5aa5d5ad54d6b1ce5a6d79440cb137e4
#
_entry.id   5aa5d5ad54d6b1ce5a6d79440cb137e4
#
_cell.length_a   1.000
_cell.length_b   1.000
_cell.length_c   1.000
_cell.angle_alpha   90.00
_cell.angle_beta   90.00
_cell.angle_gamma   90.00
#
_symmetry.space_group_name_H-M   'P 1'
#
loop_
_entity.id
_entity.type
_entity.pdbx_description
1 polymer ?
#
loop_
_entity_poly.entity_id
_entity_poly.type
_entity_poly.pdbx_seq_one_letter_code
_entity_poly.pdbx_strand_id
1 'polypeptide(L)'
;NAINHNIKLVVKNGVPYVNMNFNSLTVTSLKGYLKDMSYYASGYEVSKTGEPSGTLVPVTVNSLQKFSNGKTLKDDFGTDYPNDITFPLCEEALEGNNEIPLQVFVPIMDAITPGSGKQNVYLRLDYSTLKETTDADADFAETEKAPTDPSTIKKQAAQSITVAVKNTKNVVSKKYGNKAFSIGAKAKTAMTYKSSNTKVATVDRKGKVTIKAAGTAKITIAAKATSSYKAATKTLTVKVAKAAPVLKTKITSKNVSYSALRKKAQVFTLGASVSSKGTLTYAKTAGSSAFTVNKTNGKITVKKGLKKGTYKIKVKISAKATANYNTGTKTVLVTVRVK
;
A
#
# COMPACT_ATOMS: atom_id res chain seq x y z
N ASN A 1 -21.25 16.27 13.35
CA ASN A 1 -21.92 17.41 13.96
C ASN A 1 -21.13 17.94 15.15
N ALA A 2 -20.94 19.26 15.22
CA ALA A 2 -20.23 19.91 16.33
C ALA A 2 -21.08 20.08 17.60
N ILE A 3 -22.37 19.82 17.53
CA ILE A 3 -23.29 19.94 18.65
C ILE A 3 -23.91 18.60 19.00
N ASN A 4 -24.20 18.39 20.30
CA ASN A 4 -25.06 17.32 20.73
C ASN A 4 -26.51 17.65 20.34
N HIS A 5 -27.23 16.70 19.77
CA HIS A 5 -28.62 16.89 19.35
C HIS A 5 -29.61 16.90 20.52
N ASN A 6 -29.21 16.44 21.70
CA ASN A 6 -29.99 16.55 22.91
C ASN A 6 -29.59 17.82 23.65
N ILE A 7 -30.54 18.69 23.89
CA ILE A 7 -30.36 19.94 24.62
C ILE A 7 -31.32 19.98 25.80
N LYS A 8 -31.01 20.80 26.80
CA LYS A 8 -31.89 21.02 27.94
C LYS A 8 -32.52 22.40 27.84
N LEU A 9 -33.80 22.48 28.13
CA LEU A 9 -34.49 23.74 28.41
C LEU A 9 -34.65 23.88 29.90
N VAL A 10 -34.09 24.95 30.49
CA VAL A 10 -34.10 25.20 31.91
C VAL A 10 -34.79 26.53 32.17
N VAL A 11 -35.88 26.51 32.96
CA VAL A 11 -36.59 27.76 33.33
C VAL A 11 -36.00 28.31 34.62
N LYS A 12 -35.44 29.51 34.57
CA LYS A 12 -34.94 30.26 35.74
C LYS A 12 -35.65 31.58 35.88
N ASN A 13 -36.32 31.80 36.98
CA ASN A 13 -37.08 33.04 37.25
C ASN A 13 -38.06 33.39 36.11
N GLY A 14 -38.74 32.40 35.56
CA GLY A 14 -39.69 32.58 34.47
C GLY A 14 -39.08 32.74 33.09
N VAL A 15 -37.77 32.79 32.95
CA VAL A 15 -37.06 32.89 31.65
C VAL A 15 -36.56 31.51 31.24
N PRO A 16 -36.91 31.01 30.06
CA PRO A 16 -36.34 29.77 29.56
C PRO A 16 -34.93 29.99 29.06
N TYR A 17 -34.05 29.04 29.31
CA TYR A 17 -32.66 28.98 28.85
C TYR A 17 -32.43 27.73 28.08
N VAL A 18 -31.66 27.85 27.00
CA VAL A 18 -31.07 26.70 26.30
C VAL A 18 -29.75 26.34 26.98
N ASN A 19 -29.60 25.07 27.36
CA ASN A 19 -28.36 24.53 27.79
C ASN A 19 -27.96 23.39 26.85
N MET A 20 -26.76 23.48 26.26
CA MET A 20 -26.28 22.54 25.26
C MET A 20 -24.79 22.32 25.37
N ASN A 21 -24.33 21.17 24.90
CA ASN A 21 -22.92 20.85 24.87
C ASN A 21 -22.41 20.54 23.46
N PHE A 22 -21.09 20.51 23.30
CA PHE A 22 -20.42 20.40 22.03
C PHE A 22 -19.56 19.14 21.93
N ASN A 23 -19.53 18.63 20.70
CA ASN A 23 -18.58 17.61 20.28
C ASN A 23 -17.48 18.26 19.42
N SER A 24 -16.46 17.48 19.06
CA SER A 24 -15.50 17.92 18.06
C SER A 24 -16.15 18.02 16.68
N LEU A 25 -15.69 18.96 15.87
CA LEU A 25 -16.00 19.04 14.44
C LEU A 25 -14.85 18.43 13.64
N THR A 26 -15.14 17.50 12.76
CA THR A 26 -14.15 16.94 11.83
C THR A 26 -14.33 17.58 10.45
N VAL A 27 -13.31 18.30 9.99
CA VAL A 27 -13.24 18.88 8.64
C VAL A 27 -12.12 18.16 7.89
N THR A 28 -12.47 17.40 6.87
CA THR A 28 -11.56 16.50 6.15
C THR A 28 -10.95 15.44 7.08
N SER A 29 -9.71 15.62 7.52
CA SER A 29 -9.01 14.74 8.49
C SER A 29 -8.60 15.45 9.78
N LEU A 30 -8.99 16.75 9.92
CA LEU A 30 -8.62 17.56 11.06
C LEU A 30 -9.79 17.68 12.03
N LYS A 31 -9.52 17.52 13.31
CA LYS A 31 -10.48 17.75 14.40
C LYS A 31 -10.33 19.18 14.91
N GLY A 32 -11.45 19.86 15.01
CA GLY A 32 -11.55 21.18 15.61
C GLY A 32 -12.67 21.25 16.63
N TYR A 33 -12.71 22.33 17.36
CA TYR A 33 -13.72 22.60 18.36
C TYR A 33 -14.28 24.02 18.13
N LEU A 34 -15.52 24.23 18.58
CA LEU A 34 -16.11 25.55 18.63
C LEU A 34 -15.41 26.36 19.72
N LYS A 35 -14.95 27.58 19.39
CA LYS A 35 -14.27 28.47 20.33
C LYS A 35 -15.22 29.49 20.94
N ASP A 36 -15.91 30.24 20.08
CA ASP A 36 -16.79 31.30 20.54
C ASP A 36 -18.20 31.08 19.99
N MET A 37 -19.18 31.40 20.80
CA MET A 37 -20.58 31.46 20.42
C MET A 37 -21.23 32.68 21.02
N SER A 38 -22.08 33.33 20.22
CA SER A 38 -22.95 34.40 20.66
C SER A 38 -24.37 34.16 20.13
N TYR A 39 -25.35 34.55 20.89
CA TYR A 39 -26.74 34.56 20.48
C TYR A 39 -27.18 36.00 20.16
N TYR A 40 -28.20 36.15 19.33
CA TYR A 40 -28.84 37.44 19.09
C TYR A 40 -29.86 37.67 20.20
N ALA A 41 -29.72 38.80 20.91
CA ALA A 41 -30.70 39.23 21.91
C ALA A 41 -32.06 39.55 21.27
N SER A 42 -33.13 39.55 22.08
CA SER A 42 -34.47 39.90 21.60
C SER A 42 -34.49 41.24 20.85
N GLY A 43 -35.30 41.34 19.83
CA GLY A 43 -35.33 42.45 18.86
C GLY A 43 -34.41 42.29 17.66
N TYR A 44 -33.90 41.06 17.40
CA TYR A 44 -33.16 40.80 16.19
C TYR A 44 -34.07 40.70 14.97
N GLU A 45 -33.53 41.01 13.81
CA GLU A 45 -34.23 40.92 12.52
C GLU A 45 -33.49 39.89 11.62
N VAL A 46 -34.22 39.17 10.79
CA VAL A 46 -33.66 38.27 9.78
C VAL A 46 -34.03 38.81 8.39
N SER A 47 -33.03 39.08 7.58
CA SER A 47 -33.22 39.58 6.21
C SER A 47 -33.90 38.51 5.32
N LYS A 48 -34.38 38.93 4.14
CA LYS A 48 -34.97 38.05 3.13
C LYS A 48 -33.99 36.98 2.62
N THR A 49 -32.69 37.21 2.78
CA THR A 49 -31.64 36.28 2.43
C THR A 49 -31.23 35.35 3.60
N GLY A 50 -31.90 35.45 4.74
CA GLY A 50 -31.65 34.64 5.92
C GLY A 50 -30.47 35.12 6.80
N GLU A 51 -29.99 36.37 6.60
CA GLU A 51 -28.92 36.92 7.43
C GLU A 51 -29.49 37.61 8.67
N PRO A 52 -29.11 37.20 9.89
CA PRO A 52 -29.56 37.84 11.11
C PRO A 52 -28.78 39.12 11.38
N SER A 53 -29.49 40.11 11.96
CA SER A 53 -28.93 41.38 12.42
C SER A 53 -29.52 41.76 13.76
N GLY A 54 -28.73 42.38 14.64
CA GLY A 54 -29.12 42.71 16.00
C GLY A 54 -27.98 42.71 16.98
N THR A 55 -28.29 42.76 18.26
CA THR A 55 -27.28 42.75 19.33
C THR A 55 -26.79 41.33 19.60
N LEU A 56 -25.51 41.08 19.33
CA LEU A 56 -24.84 39.83 19.68
C LEU A 56 -24.37 39.82 21.14
N VAL A 57 -24.77 38.80 21.87
CA VAL A 57 -24.40 38.62 23.27
C VAL A 57 -23.65 37.26 23.41
N PRO A 58 -22.47 37.25 24.03
CA PRO A 58 -21.75 36.00 24.26
C PRO A 58 -22.57 35.04 25.15
N VAL A 59 -22.52 33.76 24.86
CA VAL A 59 -23.16 32.73 25.70
C VAL A 59 -22.38 32.57 27.02
N THR A 60 -23.09 32.10 28.05
CA THR A 60 -22.41 31.69 29.31
C THR A 60 -21.74 30.32 29.14
N VAL A 61 -20.45 30.24 29.35
CA VAL A 61 -19.70 28.98 29.34
C VAL A 61 -19.74 28.35 30.75
N ASN A 62 -20.38 27.20 30.84
CA ASN A 62 -20.52 26.47 32.14
C ASN A 62 -19.33 25.54 32.38
N SER A 63 -18.80 24.93 31.31
CA SER A 63 -17.61 24.08 31.39
C SER A 63 -16.81 24.14 30.11
N LEU A 64 -15.52 23.73 30.22
CA LEU A 64 -14.58 23.63 29.09
C LEU A 64 -14.39 22.21 28.67
N GLN A 65 -14.02 22.00 27.40
CA GLN A 65 -13.60 20.70 26.86
C GLN A 65 -12.40 20.17 27.67
N LYS A 66 -12.42 18.87 27.93
CA LYS A 66 -11.35 18.19 28.68
C LYS A 66 -10.79 16.99 27.92
N PHE A 67 -9.53 16.70 28.12
CA PHE A 67 -8.95 15.41 27.77
C PHE A 67 -9.46 14.31 28.71
N SER A 68 -9.25 13.06 28.32
CA SER A 68 -9.62 11.87 29.11
C SER A 68 -8.96 11.80 30.48
N ASN A 69 -7.88 12.54 30.71
CA ASN A 69 -7.19 12.67 32.00
C ASN A 69 -7.71 13.84 32.88
N GLY A 70 -8.78 14.51 32.44
CA GLY A 70 -9.42 15.63 33.18
C GLY A 70 -8.77 17.01 32.98
N LYS A 71 -7.61 17.11 32.30
CA LYS A 71 -7.02 18.42 31.96
C LYS A 71 -7.85 19.14 30.93
N THR A 72 -7.95 20.46 31.03
CA THR A 72 -8.60 21.30 30.02
C THR A 72 -7.91 21.11 28.66
N LEU A 73 -8.72 20.89 27.62
CA LEU A 73 -8.25 20.79 26.27
C LEU A 73 -7.87 22.16 25.76
N LYS A 74 -6.64 22.29 25.25
CA LYS A 74 -6.15 23.47 24.54
C LYS A 74 -5.57 23.04 23.21
N ASP A 75 -5.72 23.89 22.20
CA ASP A 75 -5.03 23.71 20.93
C ASP A 75 -3.58 24.26 20.97
N ASP A 76 -2.90 24.20 19.86
CA ASP A 76 -1.55 24.73 19.72
C ASP A 76 -1.49 26.27 19.86
N PHE A 77 -2.63 26.95 19.82
CA PHE A 77 -2.78 28.39 20.05
C PHE A 77 -3.09 28.74 21.52
N GLY A 78 -3.17 27.71 22.40
CA GLY A 78 -3.45 27.89 23.83
C GLY A 78 -4.91 28.26 24.15
N THR A 79 -5.80 28.06 23.19
CA THR A 79 -7.22 28.43 23.27
C THR A 79 -8.01 27.42 24.11
N ASP A 80 -8.89 27.93 24.97
CA ASP A 80 -9.88 27.14 25.69
C ASP A 80 -11.13 26.99 24.81
N TYR A 81 -11.74 25.79 24.86
CA TYR A 81 -12.94 25.48 24.09
C TYR A 81 -14.11 25.18 25.01
N PRO A 82 -15.29 25.84 24.80
CA PRO A 82 -16.51 25.51 25.52
C PRO A 82 -16.90 24.04 25.33
N ASN A 83 -17.35 23.43 26.43
CA ASN A 83 -17.99 22.11 26.39
C ASN A 83 -19.50 22.23 26.60
N ASP A 84 -19.89 22.98 27.62
CA ASP A 84 -21.28 23.21 28.02
C ASP A 84 -21.53 24.70 28.11
N ILE A 85 -22.61 25.16 27.50
CA ILE A 85 -23.00 26.57 27.46
C ILE A 85 -24.47 26.74 27.80
N THR A 86 -24.79 27.95 28.23
CA THR A 86 -26.18 28.39 28.48
C THR A 86 -26.43 29.78 27.91
N PHE A 87 -27.58 29.99 27.33
CA PHE A 87 -28.06 31.31 26.92
C PHE A 87 -29.59 31.40 27.05
N PRO A 88 -30.16 32.61 27.26
CA PRO A 88 -31.60 32.77 27.35
C PRO A 88 -32.26 32.56 26.00
N LEU A 89 -33.45 31.97 25.98
CA LEU A 89 -34.28 31.82 24.83
C LEU A 89 -35.07 33.11 24.66
N CYS A 90 -34.93 33.80 23.53
CA CYS A 90 -35.64 35.03 23.23
C CYS A 90 -37.10 34.77 22.80
N GLU A 91 -37.96 35.82 22.88
CA GLU A 91 -39.37 35.70 22.55
C GLU A 91 -39.60 35.28 21.10
N GLU A 92 -38.84 35.84 20.16
CA GLU A 92 -38.93 35.54 18.74
C GLU A 92 -38.70 34.03 18.44
N ALA A 93 -37.85 33.37 19.21
CA ALA A 93 -37.60 31.92 19.09
C ALA A 93 -38.77 31.10 19.67
N LEU A 94 -39.55 31.64 20.59
CA LEU A 94 -40.74 31.01 21.16
C LEU A 94 -41.98 31.16 20.26
N GLU A 95 -42.11 32.29 19.56
CA GLU A 95 -43.27 32.65 18.75
C GLU A 95 -43.11 32.34 17.26
N GLY A 96 -41.85 32.11 16.79
CA GLY A 96 -41.51 31.93 15.38
C GLY A 96 -41.37 30.49 14.95
N ASN A 97 -40.43 30.23 14.02
CA ASN A 97 -40.18 28.93 13.42
C ASN A 97 -39.33 28.01 14.29
N ASN A 98 -39.19 28.23 15.59
CA ASN A 98 -38.30 27.52 16.51
C ASN A 98 -36.83 27.64 16.10
N GLU A 99 -36.45 28.65 15.35
CA GLU A 99 -35.10 28.89 14.84
C GLU A 99 -34.44 30.04 15.64
N ILE A 100 -33.31 29.74 16.23
CA ILE A 100 -32.51 30.67 17.03
C ILE A 100 -31.28 31.02 16.23
N PRO A 101 -31.09 32.25 15.77
CA PRO A 101 -29.86 32.65 15.10
C PRO A 101 -28.74 32.80 16.13
N LEU A 102 -27.61 32.21 15.77
CA LEU A 102 -26.37 32.20 16.57
C LEU A 102 -25.22 32.61 15.66
N GLN A 103 -24.20 33.20 16.27
CA GLN A 103 -22.90 33.37 15.59
C GLN A 103 -21.87 32.52 16.29
N VAL A 104 -21.14 31.72 15.50
CA VAL A 104 -20.10 30.78 16.01
C VAL A 104 -18.74 31.11 15.41
N PHE A 105 -17.68 30.77 16.13
CA PHE A 105 -16.32 30.81 15.60
C PHE A 105 -15.62 29.47 15.81
N VAL A 106 -15.09 28.90 14.72
CA VAL A 106 -14.38 27.62 14.68
C VAL A 106 -12.98 27.85 14.14
N PRO A 107 -11.94 27.90 14.99
CA PRO A 107 -10.58 28.28 14.58
C PRO A 107 -10.00 27.42 13.45
N ILE A 108 -10.27 26.12 13.46
CA ILE A 108 -9.75 25.21 12.43
C ILE A 108 -10.29 25.56 11.02
N MET A 109 -11.49 26.06 10.91
CA MET A 109 -12.06 26.51 9.63
C MET A 109 -11.35 27.78 9.16
N ASP A 110 -11.09 28.69 10.08
CA ASP A 110 -10.39 29.95 9.78
C ASP A 110 -8.92 29.71 9.36
N ALA A 111 -8.27 28.73 9.97
CA ALA A 111 -6.91 28.31 9.62
C ALA A 111 -6.82 27.66 8.23
N ILE A 112 -7.88 26.98 7.79
CA ILE A 112 -7.95 26.38 6.44
C ILE A 112 -8.26 27.45 5.39
N THR A 113 -9.24 28.32 5.68
CA THR A 113 -9.66 29.41 4.80
C THR A 113 -9.91 30.66 5.64
N PRO A 114 -9.01 31.64 5.61
CA PRO A 114 -9.17 32.88 6.37
C PRO A 114 -10.53 33.53 6.17
N GLY A 115 -11.17 33.87 7.27
CA GLY A 115 -12.52 34.45 7.30
C GLY A 115 -13.68 33.45 7.32
N SER A 116 -13.42 32.16 7.10
CA SER A 116 -14.47 31.10 7.13
C SER A 116 -14.78 30.56 8.52
N GLY A 117 -13.98 30.88 9.52
CA GLY A 117 -14.19 30.43 10.89
C GLY A 117 -15.41 31.04 11.59
N LYS A 118 -15.78 32.25 11.20
CA LYS A 118 -16.93 32.98 11.76
C LYS A 118 -18.17 32.78 10.89
N GLN A 119 -19.21 32.17 11.45
CA GLN A 119 -20.42 31.78 10.73
C GLN A 119 -21.68 32.15 11.52
N ASN A 120 -22.71 32.63 10.79
CA ASN A 120 -24.06 32.67 11.33
C ASN A 120 -24.69 31.29 11.10
N VAL A 121 -25.30 30.75 12.14
CA VAL A 121 -25.95 29.44 12.12
C VAL A 121 -27.29 29.51 12.79
N TYR A 122 -28.20 28.59 12.48
CA TYR A 122 -29.51 28.52 13.07
C TYR A 122 -29.63 27.24 13.88
N LEU A 123 -29.94 27.39 15.18
CA LEU A 123 -30.36 26.29 16.03
C LEU A 123 -31.85 26.12 15.90
N ARG A 124 -32.32 24.99 15.42
CA ARG A 124 -33.76 24.67 15.36
C ARG A 124 -34.13 23.75 16.50
N LEU A 125 -35.13 24.14 17.31
CA LEU A 125 -35.64 23.34 18.41
C LEU A 125 -36.85 22.51 17.94
N ASP A 126 -36.82 21.21 18.18
CA ASP A 126 -37.96 20.32 17.96
C ASP A 126 -38.70 20.10 19.29
N TYR A 127 -39.68 20.93 19.54
CA TYR A 127 -40.48 20.83 20.76
C TYR A 127 -41.39 19.59 20.82
N SER A 128 -41.60 18.89 19.71
CA SER A 128 -42.39 17.64 19.68
C SER A 128 -41.67 16.50 20.43
N THR A 129 -40.36 16.62 20.59
CA THR A 129 -39.54 15.64 21.30
C THR A 129 -39.32 16.00 22.77
N LEU A 130 -39.87 17.13 23.24
CA LEU A 130 -39.68 17.61 24.60
C LEU A 130 -40.19 16.60 25.63
N LYS A 131 -39.36 16.31 26.63
CA LYS A 131 -39.69 15.45 27.76
C LYS A 131 -39.37 16.24 29.06
N GLU A 132 -40.34 16.33 29.95
CA GLU A 132 -40.09 16.88 31.25
C GLU A 132 -39.21 15.96 32.10
N THR A 133 -38.27 16.55 32.83
CA THR A 133 -37.42 15.83 33.76
C THR A 133 -37.26 16.63 35.02
N THR A 134 -37.27 15.97 36.17
CA THR A 134 -36.94 16.54 37.48
C THR A 134 -35.47 16.38 37.83
N ASP A 135 -34.70 15.67 37.00
CA ASP A 135 -33.28 15.48 37.19
C ASP A 135 -32.49 16.67 36.67
N ALA A 136 -32.07 17.56 37.60
CA ALA A 136 -31.27 18.74 37.27
C ALA A 136 -29.89 18.37 36.70
N ASP A 137 -29.41 17.18 36.98
CA ASP A 137 -28.10 16.66 36.53
C ASP A 137 -28.23 15.69 35.35
N ALA A 138 -29.44 15.61 34.71
CA ALA A 138 -29.62 14.75 33.54
C ALA A 138 -28.54 14.99 32.53
N ASP A 139 -27.78 13.95 32.22
CA ASP A 139 -26.70 14.01 31.24
C ASP A 139 -27.22 14.24 29.82
N PHE A 140 -26.43 14.91 29.01
CA PHE A 140 -26.64 14.92 27.58
C PHE A 140 -26.39 13.51 27.05
N ALA A 141 -27.41 12.89 26.49
CA ALA A 141 -27.22 11.57 25.84
C ALA A 141 -26.21 11.69 24.71
N GLU A 142 -25.31 10.72 24.58
CA GLU A 142 -24.33 10.63 23.50
C GLU A 142 -23.28 11.76 23.44
N THR A 143 -22.58 12.00 24.53
CA THR A 143 -21.35 12.79 24.49
C THR A 143 -20.24 12.01 23.79
N GLU A 144 -19.49 12.67 22.91
CA GLU A 144 -18.27 12.10 22.33
C GLU A 144 -17.29 11.76 23.46
N LYS A 145 -16.63 10.61 23.34
CA LYS A 145 -15.57 10.24 24.29
C LYS A 145 -14.49 11.31 24.29
N ALA A 146 -14.19 11.85 25.47
CA ALA A 146 -13.17 12.87 25.66
C ALA A 146 -11.83 12.47 25.00
N PRO A 147 -11.18 13.36 24.24
CA PRO A 147 -9.94 13.06 23.54
C PRO A 147 -8.81 12.78 24.53
N THR A 148 -7.85 11.96 24.12
CA THR A 148 -6.65 11.71 24.92
C THR A 148 -5.74 12.94 24.87
N ASP A 149 -5.28 13.41 26.03
CA ASP A 149 -4.32 14.51 26.15
C ASP A 149 -3.01 14.14 25.40
N PRO A 150 -2.61 14.91 24.37
CA PRO A 150 -1.37 14.66 23.63
C PRO A 150 -0.12 14.60 24.52
N SER A 151 -0.10 15.33 25.64
CA SER A 151 1.02 15.32 26.60
C SER A 151 1.19 13.98 27.32
N THR A 152 0.11 13.18 27.39
CA THR A 152 0.14 11.83 27.98
C THR A 152 0.48 10.75 26.96
N ILE A 153 0.42 11.08 25.65
CA ILE A 153 0.82 10.17 24.58
C ILE A 153 2.34 10.13 24.59
N LYS A 154 2.90 8.99 25.01
CA LYS A 154 4.34 8.75 24.93
C LYS A 154 4.78 8.93 23.48
N LYS A 155 5.60 9.96 23.19
CA LYS A 155 6.07 10.26 21.84
C LYS A 155 6.72 9.01 21.23
N GLN A 156 6.12 8.45 20.22
CA GLN A 156 6.64 7.27 19.54
C GLN A 156 8.00 7.58 18.93
N ALA A 157 9.00 6.77 19.24
CA ALA A 157 10.32 6.87 18.63
C ALA A 157 10.27 6.41 17.16
N ALA A 158 11.05 7.06 16.31
CA ALA A 158 11.25 6.57 14.96
C ALA A 158 12.01 5.24 15.00
N GLN A 159 11.67 4.31 14.09
CA GLN A 159 12.44 3.09 13.88
C GLN A 159 12.84 2.95 12.42
N SER A 160 13.92 2.21 12.19
CA SER A 160 14.41 1.88 10.85
C SER A 160 14.39 0.37 10.64
N ILE A 161 14.32 -0.04 9.36
CA ILE A 161 14.45 -1.44 8.97
C ILE A 161 15.82 -1.64 8.35
N THR A 162 16.65 -2.47 8.97
CA THR A 162 17.92 -2.93 8.40
C THR A 162 17.74 -4.28 7.71
N VAL A 163 18.61 -4.61 6.75
CA VAL A 163 18.57 -5.87 6.01
C VAL A 163 19.99 -6.43 5.89
N ALA A 164 20.14 -7.73 6.13
CA ALA A 164 21.43 -8.41 6.06
C ALA A 164 21.77 -8.90 4.64
N VAL A 165 20.78 -9.12 3.77
CA VAL A 165 21.04 -9.54 2.39
C VAL A 165 21.91 -8.55 1.65
N LYS A 166 22.96 -9.04 0.97
CA LYS A 166 23.83 -8.20 0.12
C LYS A 166 22.99 -7.51 -0.96
N ASN A 167 23.03 -6.20 -0.96
CA ASN A 167 22.31 -5.36 -1.90
C ASN A 167 23.11 -4.09 -2.23
N THR A 168 22.79 -3.47 -3.38
CA THR A 168 23.35 -2.18 -3.78
C THR A 168 22.18 -1.22 -4.03
N LYS A 169 22.11 -0.13 -3.28
CA LYS A 169 20.98 0.85 -3.36
C LYS A 169 19.59 0.18 -3.31
N ASN A 170 19.41 -0.75 -2.36
CA ASN A 170 18.19 -1.57 -2.20
C ASN A 170 17.85 -2.51 -3.38
N VAL A 171 18.84 -2.85 -4.23
CA VAL A 171 18.69 -3.83 -5.30
C VAL A 171 19.42 -5.12 -4.96
N VAL A 172 18.71 -6.24 -4.97
CA VAL A 172 19.23 -7.60 -4.82
C VAL A 172 19.25 -8.26 -6.19
N SER A 173 20.44 -8.51 -6.74
CA SER A 173 20.62 -9.17 -8.04
C SER A 173 20.75 -10.68 -7.88
N LYS A 174 19.97 -11.43 -8.64
CA LYS A 174 19.96 -12.89 -8.68
C LYS A 174 19.83 -13.37 -10.13
N LYS A 175 20.04 -14.69 -10.34
CA LYS A 175 19.77 -15.35 -11.63
C LYS A 175 18.67 -16.40 -11.43
N TYR A 176 17.91 -16.67 -12.46
CA TYR A 176 16.95 -17.77 -12.45
C TYR A 176 17.66 -19.08 -12.09
N GLY A 177 17.04 -19.87 -11.23
CA GLY A 177 17.65 -21.11 -10.70
C GLY A 177 18.53 -20.93 -9.45
N ASN A 178 18.79 -19.68 -8.99
CA ASN A 178 19.43 -19.50 -7.69
C ASN A 178 18.53 -20.03 -6.55
N LYS A 179 19.16 -20.56 -5.50
CA LYS A 179 18.46 -21.01 -4.29
C LYS A 179 17.72 -19.84 -3.62
N ALA A 180 16.67 -20.17 -2.89
CA ALA A 180 15.97 -19.20 -2.02
C ALA A 180 16.97 -18.57 -1.03
N PHE A 181 16.72 -17.32 -0.66
CA PHE A 181 17.58 -16.55 0.24
C PHE A 181 16.76 -15.80 1.28
N SER A 182 17.35 -15.52 2.44
CA SER A 182 16.72 -14.69 3.46
C SER A 182 17.09 -13.22 3.27
N ILE A 183 16.14 -12.32 3.49
CA ILE A 183 16.38 -10.88 3.54
C ILE A 183 17.17 -10.52 4.81
N GLY A 184 16.95 -11.24 5.93
CA GLY A 184 17.58 -10.94 7.22
C GLY A 184 17.20 -9.55 7.72
N ALA A 185 15.92 -9.17 7.62
CA ALA A 185 15.45 -7.89 8.10
C ALA A 185 15.38 -7.84 9.62
N LYS A 186 15.71 -6.67 10.19
CA LYS A 186 15.59 -6.38 11.63
C LYS A 186 14.92 -5.03 11.82
N ALA A 187 14.00 -4.93 12.77
CA ALA A 187 13.34 -3.72 13.24
C ALA A 187 13.04 -3.85 14.74
N LYS A 188 12.56 -2.79 15.39
CA LYS A 188 12.17 -2.81 16.81
C LYS A 188 10.82 -3.48 17.06
N THR A 189 10.00 -3.63 16.01
CA THR A 189 8.64 -4.19 16.10
C THR A 189 8.42 -5.32 15.09
N ALA A 190 7.31 -6.04 15.22
CA ALA A 190 6.93 -7.11 14.30
C ALA A 190 6.86 -6.63 12.86
N MET A 191 7.34 -7.45 11.93
CA MET A 191 7.43 -7.13 10.52
C MET A 191 6.53 -8.02 9.67
N THR A 192 6.05 -7.44 8.56
CA THR A 192 5.35 -8.14 7.49
C THR A 192 6.08 -7.97 6.17
N TYR A 193 5.87 -8.89 5.23
CA TYR A 193 6.54 -8.92 3.94
C TYR A 193 5.52 -9.09 2.83
N LYS A 194 5.66 -8.32 1.74
CA LYS A 194 4.78 -8.40 0.57
C LYS A 194 5.61 -8.31 -0.72
N SER A 195 5.34 -9.20 -1.68
CA SER A 195 5.92 -9.14 -3.02
C SER A 195 4.95 -8.45 -3.98
N SER A 196 5.46 -7.55 -4.80
CA SER A 196 4.68 -6.89 -5.87
C SER A 196 4.47 -7.81 -7.09
N ASN A 197 5.27 -8.89 -7.21
CA ASN A 197 5.17 -9.81 -8.36
C ASN A 197 5.55 -11.24 -7.91
N THR A 198 4.54 -11.97 -7.49
CA THR A 198 4.69 -13.36 -7.01
C THR A 198 5.02 -14.36 -8.12
N LYS A 199 4.82 -13.98 -9.41
CA LYS A 199 5.27 -14.78 -10.56
C LYS A 199 6.79 -14.75 -10.73
N VAL A 200 7.46 -13.69 -10.27
CA VAL A 200 8.93 -13.55 -10.32
C VAL A 200 9.58 -14.01 -9.02
N ALA A 201 9.09 -13.53 -7.89
CA ALA A 201 9.60 -13.91 -6.57
C ALA A 201 8.49 -13.86 -5.51
N THR A 202 8.43 -14.87 -4.65
CA THR A 202 7.58 -14.89 -3.46
C THR A 202 8.42 -14.62 -2.22
N VAL A 203 7.79 -14.12 -1.16
CA VAL A 203 8.41 -13.95 0.15
C VAL A 203 7.49 -14.54 1.22
N ASP A 204 8.05 -15.25 2.20
CA ASP A 204 7.32 -15.79 3.33
C ASP A 204 7.30 -14.82 4.54
N ARG A 205 6.58 -15.22 5.61
CA ARG A 205 6.46 -14.43 6.84
C ARG A 205 7.80 -14.25 7.59
N LYS A 206 8.82 -15.05 7.28
CA LYS A 206 10.18 -14.98 7.87
C LYS A 206 11.15 -14.20 6.98
N GLY A 207 10.66 -13.61 5.86
CA GLY A 207 11.49 -12.87 4.91
C GLY A 207 12.38 -13.75 4.03
N LYS A 208 12.04 -15.05 3.85
CA LYS A 208 12.71 -15.94 2.90
C LYS A 208 12.09 -15.72 1.53
N VAL A 209 12.94 -15.33 0.56
CA VAL A 209 12.55 -15.07 -0.82
C VAL A 209 12.84 -16.29 -1.69
N THR A 210 11.84 -16.75 -2.45
CA THR A 210 11.95 -17.84 -3.42
C THR A 210 11.80 -17.29 -4.83
N ILE A 211 12.79 -17.57 -5.70
CA ILE A 211 12.81 -17.13 -7.09
C ILE A 211 11.94 -18.08 -7.93
N LYS A 212 11.00 -17.55 -8.70
CA LYS A 212 10.08 -18.30 -9.57
C LYS A 212 10.36 -18.11 -11.06
N ALA A 213 10.76 -16.89 -11.47
CA ALA A 213 11.05 -16.57 -12.86
C ALA A 213 12.08 -15.44 -12.98
N ALA A 214 12.64 -15.25 -14.17
CA ALA A 214 13.40 -14.05 -14.52
C ALA A 214 12.46 -12.82 -14.61
N GLY A 215 12.94 -11.66 -14.17
CA GLY A 215 12.14 -10.43 -14.10
C GLY A 215 12.48 -9.60 -12.87
N THR A 216 11.57 -8.72 -12.49
CA THR A 216 11.73 -7.83 -11.34
C THR A 216 10.53 -7.94 -10.40
N ALA A 217 10.79 -8.03 -9.10
CA ALA A 217 9.80 -7.94 -8.05
C ALA A 217 10.28 -6.96 -6.97
N LYS A 218 9.38 -6.13 -6.42
CA LYS A 218 9.65 -5.30 -5.25
C LYS A 218 9.15 -6.06 -4.01
N ILE A 219 10.00 -6.19 -2.99
CA ILE A 219 9.63 -6.75 -1.70
C ILE A 219 9.50 -5.59 -0.71
N THR A 220 8.28 -5.33 -0.26
CA THR A 220 8.01 -4.35 0.78
C THR A 220 8.06 -5.03 2.14
N ILE A 221 8.82 -4.46 3.05
CA ILE A 221 8.97 -4.86 4.45
C ILE A 221 8.33 -3.75 5.27
N ALA A 222 7.35 -4.08 6.11
CA ALA A 222 6.67 -3.12 6.96
C ALA A 222 6.79 -3.53 8.43
N ALA A 223 7.36 -2.65 9.24
CA ALA A 223 7.42 -2.75 10.69
C ALA A 223 6.21 -2.04 11.30
N LYS A 224 5.48 -2.72 12.16
CA LYS A 224 4.21 -2.25 12.74
C LYS A 224 4.45 -1.11 13.73
N ALA A 225 3.55 -0.14 13.78
CA ALA A 225 3.53 0.84 14.87
C ALA A 225 3.17 0.15 16.20
N THR A 226 3.68 0.67 17.29
CA THR A 226 3.33 0.30 18.67
C THR A 226 3.18 1.57 19.51
N SER A 227 2.83 1.46 20.77
CA SER A 227 2.83 2.61 21.70
C SER A 227 4.19 3.30 21.82
N SER A 228 5.30 2.60 21.55
CA SER A 228 6.66 3.12 21.68
C SER A 228 7.34 3.49 20.38
N TYR A 229 6.90 2.94 19.24
CA TYR A 229 7.57 3.11 17.94
C TYR A 229 6.60 3.43 16.82
N LYS A 230 6.96 4.38 15.95
CA LYS A 230 6.24 4.68 14.70
C LYS A 230 6.37 3.51 13.72
N ALA A 231 5.42 3.37 12.80
CA ALA A 231 5.56 2.44 11.69
C ALA A 231 6.79 2.80 10.83
N ALA A 232 7.40 1.78 10.21
CA ALA A 232 8.47 1.98 9.23
C ALA A 232 8.28 1.05 8.06
N THR A 233 8.71 1.46 6.87
CA THR A 233 8.69 0.63 5.67
C THR A 233 10.04 0.67 4.97
N LYS A 234 10.39 -0.44 4.32
CA LYS A 234 11.56 -0.54 3.45
C LYS A 234 11.22 -1.41 2.25
N THR A 235 11.63 -0.98 1.07
CA THR A 235 11.42 -1.73 -0.17
C THR A 235 12.76 -2.18 -0.73
N LEU A 236 12.86 -3.48 -1.06
CA LEU A 236 13.96 -4.08 -1.81
C LEU A 236 13.49 -4.44 -3.21
N THR A 237 14.27 -4.10 -4.22
CA THR A 237 14.04 -4.54 -5.60
C THR A 237 14.85 -5.80 -5.88
N VAL A 238 14.18 -6.92 -6.10
CA VAL A 238 14.80 -8.19 -6.52
C VAL A 238 14.81 -8.24 -8.04
N LYS A 239 16.00 -8.12 -8.64
CA LYS A 239 16.21 -8.28 -10.08
C LYS A 239 16.72 -9.68 -10.37
N VAL A 240 15.96 -10.47 -11.10
CA VAL A 240 16.29 -11.85 -11.49
C VAL A 240 16.64 -11.87 -12.97
N ALA A 241 17.93 -12.02 -13.26
CA ALA A 241 18.41 -12.17 -14.63
C ALA A 241 18.10 -13.58 -15.17
N LYS A 242 17.98 -13.71 -16.49
CA LYS A 242 17.88 -15.01 -17.15
C LYS A 242 19.14 -15.83 -16.90
N ALA A 243 18.99 -17.15 -16.79
CA ALA A 243 20.10 -18.08 -16.67
C ALA A 243 20.67 -18.45 -18.04
N ALA A 244 21.92 -18.90 -18.09
CA ALA A 244 22.46 -19.55 -19.27
C ALA A 244 21.93 -21.00 -19.36
N PRO A 245 21.44 -21.46 -20.53
CA PRO A 245 21.00 -22.83 -20.68
C PRO A 245 22.20 -23.80 -20.75
N VAL A 246 22.03 -25.01 -20.24
CA VAL A 246 23.02 -26.09 -20.36
C VAL A 246 22.59 -27.00 -21.50
N LEU A 247 23.47 -27.12 -22.54
CA LEU A 247 23.28 -28.00 -23.66
C LEU A 247 24.08 -29.28 -23.44
N LYS A 248 23.44 -30.45 -23.63
CA LYS A 248 24.04 -31.78 -23.57
C LYS A 248 23.81 -32.52 -24.88
N THR A 249 24.69 -33.44 -25.24
CA THR A 249 24.57 -34.35 -26.38
C THR A 249 24.80 -35.77 -25.91
N LYS A 250 24.07 -36.73 -26.48
CA LYS A 250 24.22 -38.13 -26.15
C LYS A 250 25.34 -38.78 -26.98
N ILE A 251 25.54 -38.34 -28.21
CA ILE A 251 26.47 -38.97 -29.14
C ILE A 251 27.54 -37.95 -29.57
N THR A 252 28.79 -38.33 -29.37
CA THR A 252 29.98 -37.63 -29.85
C THR A 252 30.84 -38.51 -30.78
N SER A 253 30.53 -39.84 -30.86
CA SER A 253 31.12 -40.75 -31.82
C SER A 253 30.09 -41.77 -32.34
N LYS A 254 30.27 -42.22 -33.59
CA LYS A 254 29.39 -43.19 -34.25
C LYS A 254 30.17 -44.07 -35.22
N ASN A 255 29.99 -45.37 -35.10
CA ASN A 255 30.45 -46.34 -36.10
C ASN A 255 29.35 -46.51 -37.16
N VAL A 256 29.72 -46.52 -38.43
CA VAL A 256 28.83 -46.68 -39.58
C VAL A 256 29.41 -47.82 -40.46
N SER A 257 28.53 -48.77 -40.83
CA SER A 257 28.94 -49.92 -41.65
C SER A 257 29.21 -49.47 -43.09
N TYR A 258 30.37 -49.78 -43.60
CA TYR A 258 30.71 -49.52 -44.99
C TYR A 258 29.83 -50.30 -45.98
N SER A 259 29.54 -51.58 -45.64
CA SER A 259 28.64 -52.40 -46.47
C SER A 259 27.24 -51.80 -46.58
N ALA A 260 26.72 -51.22 -45.51
CA ALA A 260 25.43 -50.50 -45.50
C ALA A 260 25.51 -49.18 -46.29
N LEU A 261 26.65 -48.46 -46.22
CA LEU A 261 26.87 -47.22 -46.97
C LEU A 261 27.01 -47.45 -48.46
N ARG A 262 27.49 -48.58 -48.91
CA ARG A 262 27.51 -48.99 -50.32
C ARG A 262 26.08 -49.08 -50.91
N LYS A 263 25.12 -49.53 -50.08
CA LYS A 263 23.73 -49.71 -50.50
C LYS A 263 22.94 -48.43 -50.43
N LYS A 264 23.00 -47.69 -49.32
CA LYS A 264 22.24 -46.47 -49.08
C LYS A 264 22.93 -45.53 -48.04
N ALA A 265 22.55 -44.25 -48.07
CA ALA A 265 22.96 -43.26 -47.05
C ALA A 265 22.56 -43.77 -45.63
N GLN A 266 23.39 -43.47 -44.66
CA GLN A 266 23.14 -43.83 -43.25
C GLN A 266 22.79 -42.54 -42.44
N VAL A 267 21.90 -42.69 -41.45
CA VAL A 267 21.44 -41.55 -40.68
C VAL A 267 21.58 -41.90 -39.17
N PHE A 268 21.98 -40.92 -38.38
CA PHE A 268 21.93 -40.98 -36.92
C PHE A 268 21.65 -39.63 -36.35
N THR A 269 21.22 -39.57 -35.07
CA THR A 269 20.83 -38.32 -34.38
C THR A 269 21.81 -38.03 -33.25
N LEU A 270 22.21 -36.77 -33.08
CA LEU A 270 23.08 -36.32 -31.98
C LEU A 270 22.47 -36.53 -30.60
N GLY A 271 21.15 -36.55 -30.49
CA GLY A 271 20.44 -36.66 -29.23
C GLY A 271 20.75 -35.48 -28.30
N ALA A 272 20.66 -34.28 -28.80
CA ALA A 272 20.88 -33.07 -27.99
C ALA A 272 19.68 -32.76 -27.10
N SER A 273 19.96 -32.20 -25.93
CA SER A 273 18.98 -31.69 -24.98
C SER A 273 19.44 -30.37 -24.39
N VAL A 274 18.50 -29.58 -23.90
CA VAL A 274 18.78 -28.30 -23.27
C VAL A 274 17.95 -28.11 -22.00
N SER A 275 18.56 -27.57 -20.95
CA SER A 275 17.91 -27.34 -19.66
C SER A 275 16.76 -26.33 -19.73
N SER A 276 16.77 -25.42 -20.70
CA SER A 276 15.76 -24.39 -20.90
C SER A 276 14.47 -24.88 -21.57
N LYS A 277 14.46 -26.12 -22.12
CA LYS A 277 13.39 -26.64 -22.99
C LYS A 277 13.13 -25.77 -24.22
N GLY A 278 14.05 -24.85 -24.56
CA GLY A 278 13.96 -24.01 -25.75
C GLY A 278 14.22 -24.82 -27.03
N THR A 279 13.70 -24.31 -28.15
CA THR A 279 13.89 -24.92 -29.47
C THR A 279 15.39 -25.01 -29.82
N LEU A 280 15.82 -26.17 -30.28
CA LEU A 280 17.17 -26.40 -30.74
C LEU A 280 17.27 -26.26 -32.26
N THR A 281 18.38 -25.70 -32.72
CA THR A 281 18.76 -25.66 -34.10
C THR A 281 20.21 -26.16 -34.28
N TYR A 282 20.52 -26.75 -35.43
CA TYR A 282 21.78 -27.41 -35.69
C TYR A 282 22.39 -26.89 -37.01
N ALA A 283 23.71 -26.75 -37.02
CA ALA A 283 24.44 -26.39 -38.20
C ALA A 283 25.78 -27.12 -38.25
N LYS A 284 26.13 -27.73 -39.36
CA LYS A 284 27.48 -28.21 -39.58
C LYS A 284 28.39 -27.00 -39.82
N THR A 285 29.44 -26.84 -39.06
CA THR A 285 30.38 -25.72 -39.16
C THR A 285 31.73 -26.13 -39.70
N ALA A 286 32.06 -27.42 -39.73
CA ALA A 286 33.27 -27.95 -40.36
C ALA A 286 33.15 -29.45 -40.61
N GLY A 287 34.04 -29.96 -41.48
CA GLY A 287 34.14 -31.39 -41.82
C GLY A 287 33.63 -31.68 -43.24
N SER A 288 33.86 -32.90 -43.73
CA SER A 288 33.59 -33.33 -45.10
C SER A 288 32.16 -33.00 -45.59
N SER A 289 32.04 -32.68 -46.87
CA SER A 289 30.74 -32.45 -47.58
C SER A 289 29.89 -33.72 -47.68
N ALA A 290 30.49 -34.90 -47.43
CA ALA A 290 29.76 -36.16 -47.34
C ALA A 290 28.81 -36.28 -46.14
N PHE A 291 28.85 -35.31 -45.20
CA PHE A 291 27.95 -35.22 -44.04
C PHE A 291 27.03 -33.99 -44.20
N THR A 292 25.74 -34.22 -43.98
CA THR A 292 24.76 -33.15 -43.85
C THR A 292 24.11 -33.23 -42.48
N VAL A 293 23.71 -32.08 -41.95
CA VAL A 293 23.03 -31.98 -40.61
C VAL A 293 21.69 -31.31 -40.81
N ASN A 294 20.63 -31.98 -40.41
CA ASN A 294 19.29 -31.40 -40.45
C ASN A 294 19.18 -30.31 -39.38
N LYS A 295 18.79 -29.12 -39.80
CA LYS A 295 18.75 -27.91 -38.99
C LYS A 295 17.80 -28.00 -37.80
N THR A 296 16.69 -28.74 -37.90
CA THR A 296 15.62 -28.75 -36.90
C THR A 296 15.71 -29.92 -35.93
N ASN A 297 16.16 -31.11 -36.34
CA ASN A 297 16.15 -32.30 -35.55
C ASN A 297 17.54 -32.90 -35.25
N GLY A 298 18.61 -32.28 -35.78
CA GLY A 298 19.98 -32.72 -35.55
C GLY A 298 20.34 -34.13 -36.11
N LYS A 299 19.53 -34.61 -37.10
CA LYS A 299 19.89 -35.82 -37.86
C LYS A 299 21.12 -35.54 -38.71
N ILE A 300 22.10 -36.43 -38.61
CA ILE A 300 23.31 -36.41 -39.43
C ILE A 300 23.17 -37.51 -40.47
N THR A 301 23.22 -37.13 -41.76
CA THR A 301 23.23 -38.05 -42.89
C THR A 301 24.65 -38.23 -43.37
N VAL A 302 25.07 -39.47 -43.51
CA VAL A 302 26.33 -39.89 -44.13
C VAL A 302 26.01 -40.31 -45.54
N LYS A 303 26.62 -39.67 -46.54
CA LYS A 303 26.36 -39.89 -47.95
C LYS A 303 26.74 -41.34 -48.34
N LYS A 304 25.95 -41.96 -49.23
CA LYS A 304 26.22 -43.25 -49.86
C LYS A 304 27.62 -43.26 -50.46
N GLY A 305 28.35 -44.37 -50.35
CA GLY A 305 29.64 -44.60 -50.98
C GLY A 305 30.83 -43.93 -50.28
N LEU A 306 30.66 -43.30 -49.10
CA LEU A 306 31.82 -42.77 -48.34
C LEU A 306 32.78 -43.91 -47.96
N LYS A 307 34.08 -43.75 -48.32
CA LYS A 307 35.13 -44.73 -48.10
C LYS A 307 35.35 -45.06 -46.60
N LYS A 308 35.91 -46.20 -46.30
CA LYS A 308 36.35 -46.54 -44.93
C LYS A 308 37.32 -45.48 -44.42
N GLY A 309 37.22 -45.17 -43.12
CA GLY A 309 38.06 -44.15 -42.50
C GLY A 309 37.41 -43.48 -41.28
N THR A 310 38.16 -42.59 -40.65
CA THR A 310 37.70 -41.78 -39.51
C THR A 310 37.51 -40.36 -39.95
N TYR A 311 36.26 -39.86 -39.77
CA TYR A 311 35.86 -38.52 -40.17
C TYR A 311 35.47 -37.72 -38.96
N LYS A 312 35.83 -36.45 -38.92
CA LYS A 312 35.46 -35.51 -37.87
C LYS A 312 34.60 -34.37 -38.44
N ILE A 313 33.46 -34.11 -37.85
CA ILE A 313 32.61 -32.99 -38.20
C ILE A 313 32.35 -32.14 -36.96
N LYS A 314 32.27 -30.81 -37.14
CA LYS A 314 31.84 -29.88 -36.10
C LYS A 314 30.38 -29.51 -36.31
N VAL A 315 29.56 -29.67 -35.28
CA VAL A 315 28.15 -29.31 -35.28
C VAL A 315 27.92 -28.29 -34.20
N LYS A 316 27.48 -27.08 -34.61
CA LYS A 316 27.01 -26.03 -33.71
C LYS A 316 25.54 -26.30 -33.40
N ILE A 317 25.23 -26.39 -32.11
CA ILE A 317 23.89 -26.53 -31.57
C ILE A 317 23.53 -25.19 -30.91
N SER A 318 22.39 -24.60 -31.30
CA SER A 318 21.91 -23.35 -30.73
C SER A 318 20.54 -23.55 -30.08
N ALA A 319 20.37 -23.04 -28.87
CA ALA A 319 19.13 -23.05 -28.16
C ALA A 319 18.51 -21.63 -28.16
N LYS A 320 17.24 -21.53 -28.53
CA LYS A 320 16.50 -20.27 -28.52
C LYS A 320 16.27 -19.82 -27.06
N ALA A 321 16.31 -18.51 -26.83
CA ALA A 321 15.96 -17.93 -25.52
C ALA A 321 14.51 -18.29 -25.12
N THR A 322 14.30 -18.40 -23.83
CA THR A 322 12.97 -18.57 -23.23
C THR A 322 12.69 -17.46 -22.23
N ALA A 323 11.56 -17.48 -21.54
CA ALA A 323 11.25 -16.51 -20.50
C ALA A 323 12.36 -16.44 -19.44
N ASN A 324 12.93 -17.60 -19.04
CA ASN A 324 13.87 -17.72 -17.92
C ASN A 324 15.33 -17.95 -18.33
N TYR A 325 15.61 -18.19 -19.60
CA TYR A 325 16.96 -18.50 -20.11
C TYR A 325 17.34 -17.62 -21.30
N ASN A 326 18.62 -17.28 -21.35
CA ASN A 326 19.21 -16.66 -22.53
C ASN A 326 19.33 -17.64 -23.69
N THR A 327 19.71 -17.18 -24.87
CA THR A 327 20.22 -18.05 -25.94
C THR A 327 21.45 -18.80 -25.46
N GLY A 328 21.63 -20.00 -25.93
CA GLY A 328 22.84 -20.78 -25.65
C GLY A 328 23.37 -21.45 -26.92
N THR A 329 24.68 -21.63 -27.00
CA THR A 329 25.32 -22.36 -28.08
C THR A 329 26.34 -23.36 -27.55
N LYS A 330 26.50 -24.47 -28.25
CA LYS A 330 27.53 -25.46 -28.00
C LYS A 330 28.01 -26.05 -29.34
N THR A 331 29.31 -26.06 -29.57
CA THR A 331 29.90 -26.77 -30.72
C THR A 331 30.39 -28.14 -30.22
N VAL A 332 29.97 -29.17 -30.95
CA VAL A 332 30.32 -30.57 -30.65
C VAL A 332 31.15 -31.11 -31.80
N LEU A 333 32.28 -31.72 -31.48
CA LEU A 333 33.06 -32.50 -32.41
C LEU A 333 32.50 -33.95 -32.43
N VAL A 334 32.01 -34.34 -33.59
CA VAL A 334 31.47 -35.72 -33.81
C VAL A 334 32.43 -36.51 -34.63
N THR A 335 32.87 -37.63 -34.10
CA THR A 335 33.74 -38.57 -34.81
C THR A 335 32.91 -39.69 -35.41
N VAL A 336 33.00 -39.86 -36.73
CA VAL A 336 32.31 -40.93 -37.47
C VAL A 336 33.35 -41.88 -38.01
N ARG A 337 33.27 -43.17 -37.64
CA ARG A 337 34.16 -44.23 -38.12
C ARG A 337 33.40 -45.12 -39.07
N VAL A 338 33.79 -45.08 -40.37
CA VAL A 338 33.25 -45.96 -41.38
C VAL A 338 34.12 -47.22 -41.43
N LYS A 339 33.56 -48.38 -41.02
CA LYS A 339 34.26 -49.66 -40.89
C LYS A 339 33.71 -50.68 -41.89
#